data_c1cfd8cb494a29277ad5fe51e5f780c2
#
_entry.id   c1cfd8cb494a29277ad5fe51e5f780c2
#
_cell.length_a   1.000
_cell.length_b   1.000
_cell.length_c   1.000
_cell.angle_alpha   90.00
_cell.angle_beta   90.00
_cell.angle_gamma   90.00
#
_symmetry.space_group_name_H-M   'P 1'
#
loop_
_entity.id
_entity.type
_entity.pdbx_description
1 polymer ?
#
loop_
_entity_poly.entity_id
_entity_poly.type
_entity_poly.pdbx_seq_one_letter_code
_entity_poly.pdbx_strand_id
1 'polypeptide(L)'
;MCIRDSDKAFKATDLPLKWPGVYGQLLNAKGEASKSAIYNLQTLSNPGTWIFLTAIIVTFIYAARSVPGKFEMSVGKGFATLAKTCYTLRMAILTIAAVMALAYVMNFSGQTSAIGAALAATGAAYAFLSPALGWVGTAVAGSATSAGALFANLQATAAQGAGLDPKILLAANTIGGGLGKIVSPQNLAIASTAVDAPGTDAEILKK
;
A
#
# COMPACT_ATOMS: atom_id res chain seq x y z
N MET A 1 26.48 -3.62 5.92
CA MET A 1 27.12 -3.06 4.73
C MET A 1 26.47 -3.57 3.45
N CYS A 2 26.35 -4.88 3.22
CA CYS A 2 25.74 -5.46 1.99
C CYS A 2 24.30 -5.01 1.68
N ILE A 3 23.40 -4.87 2.67
CA ILE A 3 21.99 -4.51 2.43
C ILE A 3 21.87 -3.10 1.82
N ARG A 4 22.70 -2.15 2.24
CA ARG A 4 22.67 -0.76 1.76
C ARG A 4 23.22 -0.61 0.34
N ASP A 5 24.14 -1.45 -0.05
CA ASP A 5 24.76 -1.43 -1.39
C ASP A 5 23.83 -2.11 -2.40
N SER A 6 23.17 -3.21 -2.02
CA SER A 6 22.12 -3.84 -2.83
C SER A 6 20.92 -2.93 -3.06
N ASP A 7 20.47 -2.19 -2.01
CA ASP A 7 19.37 -1.22 -2.13
C ASP A 7 19.69 -0.10 -3.14
N LYS A 8 20.93 0.41 -3.13
CA LYS A 8 21.37 1.40 -4.12
C LYS A 8 21.40 0.85 -5.53
N ALA A 9 21.89 -0.38 -5.72
CA ALA A 9 21.94 -1.03 -7.02
C ALA A 9 20.54 -1.26 -7.58
N PHE A 10 19.58 -1.71 -6.75
CA PHE A 10 18.20 -1.92 -7.19
C PHE A 10 17.48 -0.62 -7.48
N LYS A 11 17.68 0.43 -6.68
CA LYS A 11 17.12 1.76 -6.94
C LYS A 11 17.64 2.41 -8.22
N ALA A 12 18.84 2.04 -8.68
CA ALA A 12 19.36 2.50 -9.96
C ALA A 12 18.54 2.00 -11.17
N THR A 13 17.73 0.96 -10.98
CA THR A 13 16.86 0.40 -12.02
C THR A 13 15.46 1.03 -12.03
N ASP A 14 15.15 1.92 -11.06
CA ASP A 14 13.86 2.59 -10.97
C ASP A 14 13.72 3.63 -12.10
N LEU A 15 12.56 3.62 -12.75
CA LEU A 15 12.28 4.51 -13.87
C LEU A 15 11.37 5.66 -13.41
N PRO A 16 11.85 6.91 -13.40
CA PRO A 16 11.01 8.06 -13.09
C PRO A 16 10.11 8.39 -14.29
N LEU A 17 8.83 8.07 -14.21
CA LEU A 17 7.83 8.37 -15.21
C LEU A 17 7.15 9.70 -14.88
N LYS A 18 7.22 10.65 -15.79
CA LYS A 18 6.51 11.93 -15.69
C LYS A 18 5.06 11.72 -16.13
N TRP A 19 4.09 12.10 -15.28
CA TRP A 19 2.68 11.99 -15.62
C TRP A 19 2.34 12.86 -16.84
N PRO A 20 1.86 12.28 -17.95
CA PRO A 20 1.49 13.04 -19.14
C PRO A 20 0.37 14.04 -18.80
N GLY A 21 0.52 15.31 -19.24
CA GLY A 21 -0.48 16.35 -19.02
C GLY A 21 -0.54 16.97 -17.62
N VAL A 22 0.20 16.42 -16.64
CA VAL A 22 0.25 16.92 -15.26
C VAL A 22 1.61 17.46 -14.89
N TYR A 23 2.68 16.81 -15.39
CA TYR A 23 4.04 17.24 -15.12
C TYR A 23 4.33 18.61 -15.73
N GLY A 24 4.82 19.54 -14.90
CA GLY A 24 5.10 20.93 -15.31
C GLY A 24 3.91 21.88 -15.15
N GLN A 25 2.68 21.38 -15.03
CA GLN A 25 1.50 22.23 -14.77
C GLN A 25 1.19 22.31 -13.28
N LEU A 26 1.57 21.29 -12.52
CA LEU A 26 1.42 21.26 -11.08
C LEU A 26 2.66 21.90 -10.42
N LEU A 27 2.48 23.09 -9.88
CA LEU A 27 3.55 23.83 -9.21
C LEU A 27 3.44 23.65 -7.68
N ASN A 28 4.58 23.57 -7.00
CA ASN A 28 4.63 23.63 -5.55
C ASN A 28 4.48 25.11 -5.08
N ALA A 29 4.43 25.33 -3.78
CA ALA A 29 4.34 26.68 -3.19
C ALA A 29 5.51 27.61 -3.56
N LYS A 30 6.60 27.09 -4.13
CA LYS A 30 7.77 27.83 -4.59
C LYS A 30 7.77 28.10 -6.11
N GLY A 31 6.71 27.69 -6.82
CA GLY A 31 6.61 27.85 -8.28
C GLY A 31 7.40 26.81 -9.08
N GLU A 32 7.95 25.78 -8.44
CA GLU A 32 8.68 24.69 -9.12
C GLU A 32 7.72 23.52 -9.45
N ALA A 33 8.05 22.74 -10.47
CA ALA A 33 7.26 21.55 -10.81
C ALA A 33 7.21 20.57 -9.64
N SER A 34 5.99 20.21 -9.23
CA SER A 34 5.78 19.29 -8.11
C SER A 34 6.40 17.93 -8.38
N LYS A 35 7.21 17.46 -7.44
CA LYS A 35 7.77 16.10 -7.47
C LYS A 35 6.70 15.00 -7.41
N SER A 36 5.51 15.33 -6.90
CA SER A 36 4.36 14.40 -6.88
C SER A 36 3.85 14.04 -8.28
N ALA A 37 4.19 14.86 -9.30
CA ALA A 37 3.85 14.58 -10.70
C ALA A 37 4.84 13.60 -11.38
N ILE A 38 5.77 13.03 -10.63
CA ILE A 38 6.71 11.99 -11.10
C ILE A 38 6.37 10.69 -10.37
N TYR A 39 6.01 9.66 -11.14
CA TYR A 39 5.83 8.32 -10.63
C TYR A 39 7.13 7.52 -10.79
N ASN A 40 7.71 7.06 -9.70
CA ASN A 40 8.87 6.19 -9.74
C ASN A 40 8.41 4.74 -9.91
N LEU A 41 8.52 4.21 -11.13
CA LEU A 41 8.26 2.81 -11.40
C LEU A 41 9.40 1.97 -10.81
N GLN A 42 9.15 1.40 -9.65
CA GLN A 42 10.07 0.52 -8.96
C GLN A 42 10.10 -0.84 -9.65
N THR A 43 11.19 -1.14 -10.34
CA THR A 43 11.36 -2.42 -11.05
C THR A 43 11.95 -3.48 -10.12
N LEU A 44 13.27 -3.49 -9.90
CA LEU A 44 13.93 -4.45 -9.02
C LEU A 44 13.95 -4.03 -7.54
N SER A 45 13.66 -2.78 -7.23
CA SER A 45 13.53 -2.30 -5.85
C SER A 45 12.21 -2.70 -5.19
N ASN A 46 11.22 -3.15 -5.98
CA ASN A 46 9.92 -3.59 -5.48
C ASN A 46 9.96 -5.07 -5.06
N PRO A 47 9.61 -5.41 -3.80
CA PRO A 47 9.57 -6.81 -3.36
C PRO A 47 8.57 -7.67 -4.14
N GLY A 48 7.50 -7.09 -4.69
CA GLY A 48 6.54 -7.79 -5.53
C GLY A 48 7.17 -8.39 -6.80
N THR A 49 8.14 -7.72 -7.40
CA THR A 49 8.89 -8.23 -8.56
C THR A 49 9.62 -9.52 -8.22
N TRP A 50 10.30 -9.56 -7.06
CA TRP A 50 11.02 -10.76 -6.61
C TRP A 50 10.09 -11.91 -6.27
N ILE A 51 8.95 -11.65 -5.64
CA ILE A 51 7.93 -12.66 -5.37
C ILE A 51 7.41 -13.24 -6.69
N PHE A 52 7.12 -12.39 -7.67
CA PHE A 52 6.64 -12.82 -8.98
C PHE A 52 7.68 -13.66 -9.74
N LEU A 53 8.94 -13.22 -9.78
CA LEU A 53 10.03 -13.96 -10.40
C LEU A 53 10.26 -15.33 -9.72
N THR A 54 10.24 -15.33 -8.37
CA THR A 54 10.37 -16.57 -7.60
C THR A 54 9.22 -17.53 -7.90
N ALA A 55 7.98 -17.05 -8.00
CA ALA A 55 6.83 -17.87 -8.34
C ALA A 55 6.96 -18.51 -9.74
N ILE A 56 7.50 -17.77 -10.72
CA ILE A 56 7.79 -18.30 -12.06
C ILE A 56 8.87 -19.39 -11.98
N ILE A 57 10.00 -19.11 -11.33
CA ILE A 57 11.10 -20.07 -11.19
C ILE A 57 10.63 -21.36 -10.52
N VAL A 58 9.90 -21.24 -9.40
CA VAL A 58 9.35 -22.39 -8.67
C VAL A 58 8.38 -23.18 -9.53
N THR A 59 7.55 -22.51 -10.33
CA THR A 59 6.65 -23.18 -11.27
C THR A 59 7.41 -24.04 -12.28
N PHE A 60 8.49 -23.53 -12.85
CA PHE A 60 9.34 -24.29 -13.78
C PHE A 60 10.05 -25.46 -13.08
N ILE A 61 10.59 -25.26 -11.88
CA ILE A 61 11.25 -26.33 -11.12
C ILE A 61 10.27 -27.46 -10.80
N TYR A 62 9.06 -27.11 -10.36
CA TYR A 62 8.03 -28.09 -10.03
C TYR A 62 7.48 -28.82 -11.26
N ALA A 63 7.33 -28.11 -12.39
CA ALA A 63 6.94 -28.72 -13.64
C ALA A 63 8.01 -29.73 -14.13
N ALA A 64 9.30 -29.39 -14.01
CA ALA A 64 10.39 -30.29 -14.39
C ALA A 64 10.53 -31.52 -13.48
N ARG A 65 10.07 -31.43 -12.23
CA ARG A 65 10.09 -32.51 -11.23
C ARG A 65 8.74 -33.15 -10.99
N SER A 66 7.80 -32.97 -11.92
CA SER A 66 6.46 -33.55 -11.83
C SER A 66 6.50 -35.07 -11.85
N VAL A 67 5.80 -35.72 -10.90
CA VAL A 67 5.70 -37.18 -10.79
C VAL A 67 4.22 -37.56 -10.95
N PRO A 68 3.88 -38.29 -12.02
CA PRO A 68 2.51 -38.75 -12.23
C PRO A 68 1.97 -39.52 -11.03
N GLY A 69 0.74 -39.21 -10.59
CA GLY A 69 0.07 -39.87 -9.48
C GLY A 69 0.48 -39.43 -8.06
N LYS A 70 1.57 -38.66 -7.92
CA LYS A 70 1.97 -38.09 -6.61
C LYS A 70 1.94 -36.58 -6.59
N PHE A 71 2.47 -35.98 -7.63
CA PHE A 71 2.60 -34.52 -7.73
C PHE A 71 2.60 -34.13 -9.22
N GLU A 72 1.44 -33.71 -9.69
CA GLU A 72 1.26 -33.32 -11.09
C GLU A 72 1.24 -31.81 -11.24
N MET A 73 2.37 -31.24 -11.62
CA MET A 73 2.48 -29.83 -11.96
C MET A 73 2.93 -29.67 -13.41
N SER A 74 2.29 -28.77 -14.14
CA SER A 74 2.73 -28.36 -15.47
C SER A 74 2.83 -26.83 -15.51
N VAL A 75 3.66 -26.32 -16.40
CA VAL A 75 3.79 -24.87 -16.62
C VAL A 75 2.44 -24.25 -16.95
N GLY A 76 1.63 -24.92 -17.78
CA GLY A 76 0.27 -24.49 -18.12
C GLY A 76 -0.66 -24.40 -16.90
N LYS A 77 -0.61 -25.37 -15.98
CA LYS A 77 -1.36 -25.33 -14.72
C LYS A 77 -0.90 -24.16 -13.84
N GLY A 78 0.40 -23.86 -13.80
CA GLY A 78 0.95 -22.71 -13.06
C GLY A 78 0.40 -21.38 -13.58
N PHE A 79 0.44 -21.13 -14.87
CA PHE A 79 -0.12 -19.92 -15.48
C PHE A 79 -1.65 -19.84 -15.36
N ALA A 80 -2.35 -20.96 -15.49
CA ALA A 80 -3.81 -21.02 -15.28
C ALA A 80 -4.17 -20.64 -13.83
N THR A 81 -3.38 -21.12 -12.84
CA THR A 81 -3.54 -20.74 -11.43
C THR A 81 -3.30 -19.25 -11.22
N LEU A 82 -2.25 -18.69 -11.83
CA LEU A 82 -1.99 -17.25 -11.79
C LEU A 82 -3.17 -16.43 -12.33
N ALA A 83 -3.68 -16.80 -13.52
CA ALA A 83 -4.83 -16.13 -14.13
C ALA A 83 -6.09 -16.23 -13.25
N LYS A 84 -6.36 -17.42 -12.70
CA LYS A 84 -7.47 -17.63 -11.75
C LYS A 84 -7.31 -16.77 -10.49
N THR A 85 -6.11 -16.69 -9.94
CA THR A 85 -5.82 -15.84 -8.76
C THR A 85 -6.05 -14.37 -9.08
N CYS A 86 -5.56 -13.85 -10.20
CA CYS A 86 -5.82 -12.48 -10.64
C CYS A 86 -7.32 -12.21 -10.79
N TYR A 87 -8.07 -13.15 -11.37
CA TYR A 87 -9.51 -13.02 -11.50
C TYR A 87 -10.22 -13.02 -10.14
N THR A 88 -9.81 -13.87 -9.21
CA THR A 88 -10.35 -13.93 -7.86
C THR A 88 -10.07 -12.63 -7.09
N LEU A 89 -8.88 -12.07 -7.26
CA LEU A 89 -8.46 -10.84 -6.59
C LEU A 89 -8.88 -9.55 -7.32
N ARG A 90 -9.62 -9.64 -8.44
CA ARG A 90 -9.96 -8.47 -9.27
C ARG A 90 -10.60 -7.31 -8.49
N MET A 91 -11.48 -7.61 -7.53
CA MET A 91 -12.11 -6.58 -6.70
C MET A 91 -11.12 -5.92 -5.74
N ALA A 92 -10.22 -6.69 -5.15
CA ALA A 92 -9.15 -6.14 -4.31
C ALA A 92 -8.20 -5.24 -5.12
N ILE A 93 -7.82 -5.66 -6.33
CA ILE A 93 -7.00 -4.86 -7.25
C ILE A 93 -7.71 -3.55 -7.60
N LEU A 94 -9.00 -3.61 -7.95
CA LEU A 94 -9.80 -2.42 -8.27
C LEU A 94 -9.90 -1.47 -7.08
N THR A 95 -10.15 -2.00 -5.87
CA THR A 95 -10.21 -1.21 -4.64
C THR A 95 -8.89 -0.49 -4.37
N ILE A 96 -7.77 -1.20 -4.49
CA ILE A 96 -6.44 -0.59 -4.29
C ILE A 96 -6.20 0.50 -5.33
N ALA A 97 -6.50 0.26 -6.60
CA ALA A 97 -6.36 1.24 -7.66
C ALA A 97 -7.21 2.49 -7.41
N ALA A 98 -8.47 2.31 -6.98
CA ALA A 98 -9.38 3.42 -6.66
C ALA A 98 -8.89 4.25 -5.47
N VAL A 99 -8.41 3.61 -4.39
CA VAL A 99 -7.85 4.30 -3.22
C VAL A 99 -6.59 5.07 -3.58
N MET A 100 -5.71 4.50 -4.40
CA MET A 100 -4.51 5.19 -4.88
C MET A 100 -4.87 6.38 -5.78
N ALA A 101 -5.83 6.22 -6.68
CA ALA A 101 -6.32 7.32 -7.51
C ALA A 101 -6.87 8.46 -6.65
N LEU A 102 -7.68 8.15 -5.63
CA LEU A 102 -8.19 9.14 -4.68
C LEU A 102 -7.04 9.86 -3.95
N ALA A 103 -6.03 9.14 -3.48
CA ALA A 103 -4.86 9.72 -2.82
C ALA A 103 -4.13 10.74 -3.72
N TYR A 104 -3.94 10.39 -5.00
CA TYR A 104 -3.34 11.30 -5.98
C TYR A 104 -4.21 12.53 -6.24
N VAL A 105 -5.52 12.36 -6.41
CA VAL A 105 -6.46 13.47 -6.60
C VAL A 105 -6.43 14.42 -5.40
N MET A 106 -6.49 13.91 -4.18
CA MET A 106 -6.41 14.71 -2.96
C MET A 106 -5.08 15.47 -2.85
N ASN A 107 -3.97 14.85 -3.22
CA ASN A 107 -2.66 15.49 -3.19
C ASN A 107 -2.54 16.58 -4.27
N PHE A 108 -3.02 16.33 -5.48
CA PHE A 108 -2.94 17.28 -6.58
C PHE A 108 -3.91 18.46 -6.43
N SER A 109 -5.09 18.24 -5.85
CA SER A 109 -6.08 19.29 -5.59
C SER A 109 -5.74 20.20 -4.40
N GLY A 110 -4.68 19.88 -3.63
CA GLY A 110 -4.30 20.61 -2.42
C GLY A 110 -5.18 20.30 -1.20
N GLN A 111 -6.15 19.40 -1.30
CA GLN A 111 -7.01 18.99 -0.18
C GLN A 111 -6.19 18.42 0.97
N THR A 112 -5.19 17.60 0.68
CA THR A 112 -4.29 17.05 1.69
C THR A 112 -3.58 18.15 2.48
N SER A 113 -3.13 19.22 1.81
CA SER A 113 -2.47 20.34 2.46
C SER A 113 -3.45 21.16 3.31
N ALA A 114 -4.68 21.39 2.83
CA ALA A 114 -5.70 22.11 3.56
C ALA A 114 -6.15 21.36 4.84
N ILE A 115 -6.43 20.07 4.72
CA ILE A 115 -6.78 19.21 5.86
C ILE A 115 -5.59 19.09 6.84
N GLY A 116 -4.38 18.92 6.31
CA GLY A 116 -3.15 18.87 7.11
C GLY A 116 -2.92 20.15 7.92
N ALA A 117 -3.17 21.32 7.33
CA ALA A 117 -3.08 22.61 8.04
C ALA A 117 -4.15 22.74 9.14
N ALA A 118 -5.38 22.30 8.87
CA ALA A 118 -6.45 22.29 9.87
C ALA A 118 -6.11 21.36 11.06
N LEU A 119 -5.56 20.20 10.78
CA LEU A 119 -5.10 19.26 11.82
C LEU A 119 -3.88 19.80 12.58
N ALA A 120 -2.97 20.49 11.90
CA ALA A 120 -1.83 21.15 12.53
C ALA A 120 -2.25 22.22 13.58
N ALA A 121 -3.40 22.85 13.41
CA ALA A 121 -3.95 23.81 14.37
C ALA A 121 -4.24 23.18 15.74
N THR A 122 -4.36 21.84 15.84
CA THR A 122 -4.49 21.14 17.13
C THR A 122 -3.16 21.04 17.89
N GLY A 123 -2.04 21.47 17.30
CA GLY A 123 -0.73 21.50 17.92
C GLY A 123 -0.27 20.12 18.40
N ALA A 124 0.24 20.04 19.63
CA ALA A 124 0.76 18.80 20.22
C ALA A 124 -0.32 17.69 20.34
N ALA A 125 -1.59 18.03 20.44
CA ALA A 125 -2.69 17.05 20.50
C ALA A 125 -2.76 16.20 19.21
N TYR A 126 -2.24 16.69 18.09
CA TYR A 126 -2.16 15.92 16.86
C TYR A 126 -1.34 14.64 16.99
N ALA A 127 -0.35 14.60 17.90
CA ALA A 127 0.42 13.39 18.16
C ALA A 127 -0.46 12.19 18.59
N PHE A 128 -1.55 12.45 19.33
CA PHE A 128 -2.52 11.43 19.73
C PHE A 128 -3.51 11.09 18.61
N LEU A 129 -3.83 12.05 17.73
CA LEU A 129 -4.75 11.84 16.63
C LEU A 129 -4.11 11.06 15.48
N SER A 130 -2.80 11.17 15.30
CA SER A 130 -2.06 10.51 14.21
C SER A 130 -2.25 8.99 14.17
N PRO A 131 -2.05 8.21 15.25
CA PRO A 131 -2.32 6.77 15.22
C PRO A 131 -3.81 6.45 15.04
N ALA A 132 -4.73 7.28 15.55
CA ALA A 132 -6.16 7.08 15.37
C ALA A 132 -6.56 7.23 13.89
N LEU A 133 -5.99 8.18 13.16
CA LEU A 133 -6.19 8.31 11.72
C LEU A 133 -5.70 7.08 10.95
N GLY A 134 -4.54 6.55 11.32
CA GLY A 134 -4.02 5.32 10.75
C GLY A 134 -4.93 4.12 11.03
N TRP A 135 -5.42 4.03 12.26
CA TRP A 135 -6.35 2.98 12.69
C TRP A 135 -7.66 3.03 11.89
N VAL A 136 -8.34 4.17 11.87
CA VAL A 136 -9.60 4.35 11.12
C VAL A 136 -9.38 4.12 9.63
N GLY A 137 -8.33 4.71 9.06
CA GLY A 137 -8.03 4.58 7.64
C GLY A 137 -7.83 3.14 7.21
N THR A 138 -7.13 2.34 8.02
CA THR A 138 -6.92 0.92 7.74
C THR A 138 -8.16 0.09 8.02
N ALA A 139 -8.90 0.38 9.08
CA ALA A 139 -10.17 -0.29 9.38
C ALA A 139 -11.14 -0.18 8.20
N VAL A 140 -11.25 1.01 7.59
CA VAL A 140 -12.13 1.26 6.44
C VAL A 140 -11.56 0.70 5.14
N ALA A 141 -10.29 0.96 4.84
CA ALA A 141 -9.67 0.55 3.58
C ALA A 141 -9.31 -0.94 3.54
N GLY A 142 -9.26 -1.62 4.67
CA GLY A 142 -8.83 -3.02 4.79
C GLY A 142 -7.33 -3.25 4.57
N SER A 143 -6.58 -2.20 4.25
CA SER A 143 -5.15 -2.27 3.90
C SER A 143 -4.35 -1.15 4.54
N ALA A 144 -3.42 -1.51 5.42
CA ALA A 144 -2.50 -0.56 6.04
C ALA A 144 -1.60 0.15 5.00
N THR A 145 -1.24 -0.52 3.92
CA THR A 145 -0.45 0.07 2.84
C THR A 145 -1.24 1.15 2.09
N SER A 146 -2.51 0.87 1.77
CA SER A 146 -3.38 1.83 1.08
C SER A 146 -3.70 3.03 1.99
N ALA A 147 -4.01 2.79 3.26
CA ALA A 147 -4.22 3.85 4.24
C ALA A 147 -2.94 4.69 4.45
N GLY A 148 -1.77 4.03 4.53
CA GLY A 148 -0.48 4.72 4.60
C GLY A 148 -0.24 5.62 3.39
N ALA A 149 -0.47 5.12 2.18
CA ALA A 149 -0.31 5.91 0.96
C ALA A 149 -1.28 7.11 0.89
N LEU A 150 -2.53 6.93 1.37
CA LEU A 150 -3.53 7.98 1.41
C LEU A 150 -3.15 9.08 2.41
N PHE A 151 -2.73 8.71 3.62
CA PHE A 151 -2.54 9.65 4.72
C PHE A 151 -1.11 10.12 4.94
N ALA A 152 -0.08 9.47 4.30
CA ALA A 152 1.32 9.82 4.56
C ALA A 152 1.64 11.31 4.33
N ASN A 153 1.17 11.87 3.22
CA ASN A 153 1.41 13.27 2.90
C ASN A 153 0.63 14.21 3.85
N LEU A 154 -0.60 13.84 4.19
CA LEU A 154 -1.41 14.57 5.18
C LEU A 154 -0.73 14.57 6.55
N GLN A 155 -0.26 13.43 7.03
CA GLN A 155 0.46 13.31 8.29
C GLN A 155 1.76 14.14 8.30
N ALA A 156 2.51 14.12 7.20
CA ALA A 156 3.73 14.90 7.08
C ALA A 156 3.46 16.41 7.09
N THR A 157 2.43 16.86 6.37
CA THR A 157 2.04 18.28 6.32
C THR A 157 1.53 18.77 7.68
N ALA A 158 0.68 18.01 8.34
CA ALA A 158 0.16 18.33 9.67
C ALA A 158 1.27 18.36 10.71
N ALA A 159 2.21 17.41 10.66
CA ALA A 159 3.38 17.38 11.53
C ALA A 159 4.23 18.65 11.42
N GLN A 160 4.56 19.02 10.17
CA GLN A 160 5.35 20.23 9.91
C GLN A 160 4.65 21.50 10.43
N GLY A 161 3.34 21.61 10.17
CA GLY A 161 2.55 22.76 10.66
C GLY A 161 2.41 22.81 12.17
N ALA A 162 2.40 21.67 12.85
CA ALA A 162 2.33 21.57 14.32
C ALA A 162 3.71 21.63 15.01
N GLY A 163 4.82 21.74 14.25
CA GLY A 163 6.17 21.72 14.80
C GLY A 163 6.62 20.36 15.35
N LEU A 164 6.00 19.26 14.86
CA LEU A 164 6.29 17.89 15.26
C LEU A 164 7.17 17.18 14.22
N ASP A 165 7.88 16.12 14.62
CA ASP A 165 8.69 15.34 13.69
C ASP A 165 7.77 14.48 12.78
N PRO A 166 7.78 14.71 11.44
CA PRO A 166 6.97 13.93 10.50
C PRO A 166 7.24 12.42 10.55
N LYS A 167 8.47 12.02 10.88
CA LYS A 167 8.83 10.60 10.93
C LYS A 167 8.12 9.87 12.05
N ILE A 168 8.00 10.54 13.22
CA ILE A 168 7.30 9.97 14.38
C ILE A 168 5.81 9.81 14.08
N LEU A 169 5.19 10.81 13.45
CA LEU A 169 3.76 10.75 13.12
C LEU A 169 3.46 9.75 12.01
N LEU A 170 4.33 9.61 11.03
CA LEU A 170 4.22 8.56 10.01
C LEU A 170 4.35 7.16 10.63
N ALA A 171 5.28 6.98 11.57
CA ALA A 171 5.41 5.73 12.32
C ALA A 171 4.17 5.45 13.16
N ALA A 172 3.65 6.46 13.88
CA ALA A 172 2.43 6.34 14.68
C ALA A 172 1.21 5.99 13.83
N ASN A 173 1.06 6.61 12.65
CA ASN A 173 0.03 6.25 11.66
C ASN A 173 0.16 4.80 11.20
N THR A 174 1.36 4.32 10.97
CA THR A 174 1.62 2.93 10.56
C THR A 174 1.27 1.93 11.65
N ILE A 175 1.62 2.24 12.91
CA ILE A 175 1.27 1.42 14.08
C ILE A 175 -0.25 1.39 14.26
N GLY A 176 -0.92 2.55 14.21
CA GLY A 176 -2.36 2.64 14.26
C GLY A 176 -3.02 1.84 13.14
N GLY A 177 -2.48 1.93 11.92
CA GLY A 177 -2.92 1.14 10.78
C GLY A 177 -2.78 -0.36 10.99
N GLY A 178 -1.72 -0.82 11.65
CA GLY A 178 -1.55 -2.22 12.03
C GLY A 178 -2.67 -2.71 12.95
N LEU A 179 -3.05 -1.92 13.95
CA LEU A 179 -4.18 -2.22 14.84
C LEU A 179 -5.53 -2.18 14.09
N GLY A 180 -5.72 -1.19 13.19
CA GLY A 180 -6.93 -1.08 12.39
C GLY A 180 -7.16 -2.28 11.46
N LYS A 181 -6.09 -2.97 11.09
CA LYS A 181 -6.18 -4.16 10.26
C LYS A 181 -6.90 -5.32 10.96
N ILE A 182 -6.83 -5.42 12.28
CA ILE A 182 -7.49 -6.46 13.05
C ILE A 182 -9.01 -6.39 12.88
N VAL A 183 -9.58 -5.19 12.88
CA VAL A 183 -11.02 -4.94 12.78
C VAL A 183 -11.50 -4.69 11.35
N SER A 184 -10.62 -4.80 10.37
CA SER A 184 -11.01 -4.53 8.97
C SER A 184 -11.90 -5.64 8.41
N PRO A 185 -12.98 -5.32 7.68
CA PRO A 185 -13.89 -6.30 7.10
C PRO A 185 -13.17 -7.33 6.23
N GLN A 186 -12.13 -6.92 5.52
CA GLN A 186 -11.33 -7.81 4.68
C GLN A 186 -10.64 -8.91 5.50
N ASN A 187 -10.04 -8.55 6.63
CA ASN A 187 -9.35 -9.54 7.48
C ASN A 187 -10.34 -10.42 8.25
N LEU A 188 -11.47 -9.85 8.65
CA LEU A 188 -12.54 -10.62 9.28
C LEU A 188 -13.09 -11.68 8.32
N ALA A 189 -13.32 -11.33 7.06
CA ALA A 189 -13.73 -12.28 6.03
C ALA A 189 -12.68 -13.37 5.75
N ILE A 190 -11.39 -13.03 5.79
CA ILE A 190 -10.30 -14.01 5.68
C ILE A 190 -10.31 -14.94 6.91
N ALA A 191 -10.45 -14.38 8.10
CA ALA A 191 -10.46 -15.15 9.35
C ALA A 191 -11.65 -16.12 9.42
N SER A 192 -12.87 -15.66 9.10
CA SER A 192 -14.06 -16.49 9.06
C SER A 192 -13.97 -17.63 8.04
N THR A 193 -13.35 -17.36 6.89
CA THR A 193 -13.08 -18.38 5.87
C THR A 193 -12.02 -19.37 6.33
N ALA A 194 -10.98 -18.92 7.03
CA ALA A 194 -9.89 -19.77 7.51
C ALA A 194 -10.33 -20.76 8.60
N VAL A 195 -11.35 -20.40 9.39
CA VAL A 195 -11.95 -21.27 10.41
C VAL A 195 -13.19 -22.02 9.92
N ASP A 196 -13.43 -22.01 8.61
CA ASP A 196 -14.56 -22.68 7.94
C ASP A 196 -15.94 -22.25 8.48
N ALA A 197 -16.06 -20.99 8.88
CA ALA A 197 -17.27 -20.37 9.43
C ALA A 197 -17.65 -19.09 8.65
N PRO A 198 -17.96 -19.19 7.34
CA PRO A 198 -18.28 -18.02 6.52
C PRO A 198 -19.54 -17.32 7.05
N GLY A 199 -19.49 -15.97 7.11
CA GLY A 199 -20.60 -15.15 7.60
C GLY A 199 -20.58 -14.86 9.10
N THR A 200 -19.59 -15.35 9.85
CA THR A 200 -19.43 -15.05 11.29
C THR A 200 -18.56 -13.82 11.57
N ASP A 201 -18.29 -13.00 10.54
CA ASP A 201 -17.40 -11.83 10.62
C ASP A 201 -17.81 -10.88 11.76
N ALA A 202 -19.11 -10.62 11.91
CA ALA A 202 -19.65 -9.77 12.97
C ALA A 202 -19.52 -10.39 14.38
N GLU A 203 -19.54 -11.70 14.50
CA GLU A 203 -19.35 -12.41 15.77
C GLU A 203 -17.90 -12.42 16.21
N ILE A 204 -16.99 -12.58 15.24
CA ILE A 204 -15.54 -12.48 15.48
C ILE A 204 -15.17 -11.08 15.98
N LEU A 205 -15.80 -10.04 15.44
CA LEU A 205 -15.56 -8.66 15.85
C LEU A 205 -16.07 -8.36 17.27
N LYS A 206 -17.08 -9.06 17.77
CA LYS A 206 -17.67 -8.87 19.11
C LYS A 206 -16.84 -9.49 20.25
N LYS A 207 -15.97 -10.41 19.94
CA LYS A 207 -15.09 -11.07 20.92
C LYS A 207 -13.74 -10.38 21.00
#